data_88205ec1fa431bcbc3f673584d178d94
#
_entry.id   88205ec1fa431bcbc3f673584d178d94
#
_cell.length_a   1.000
_cell.length_b   1.000
_cell.length_c   1.000
_cell.angle_alpha   90.00
_cell.angle_beta   90.00
_cell.angle_gamma   90.00
#
_symmetry.space_group_name_H-M   'P 1'
#
loop_
_entity.id
_entity.type
_entity.pdbx_description
1 polymer ?
#
loop_
_entity_poly.entity_id
_entity_poly.type
_entity_poly.pdbx_seq_one_letter_code
_entity_poly.pdbx_strand_id
1 'polypeptide(L)'
;DVYPLLRPFAIGLCILFFPTVVLGTMNSVLGLVVEGTHSMLEEQTFDMNRYREQKDRLEYEAMMRNPETAYLASDEEFDRQIDELGWSPSDLVTMTGMYVDWASYSIKKSVRDWFRELLELVFFAAALIIDTLRTFFLVVLSILGPVVFAFSVWDGFHSTLSAWFSRYIQIYLWLPVSDLFSTILAKIQILMLQQDIEAMQADPNFSVEASNGVYIVFLIIGIV
;
A
#
# COMPACT_ATOMS: atom_id res chain seq x y z
N ASP A 1 41.63 16.12 36.42
CA ASP A 1 40.36 15.76 35.77
C ASP A 1 40.55 15.79 34.26
N VAL A 2 40.59 14.58 33.62
CA VAL A 2 40.81 14.42 32.18
C VAL A 2 39.48 14.53 31.39
N TYR A 3 38.35 14.43 32.09
CA TYR A 3 37.01 14.45 31.51
C TYR A 3 36.65 15.68 30.67
N PRO A 4 37.01 16.92 31.05
CA PRO A 4 36.68 18.10 30.26
C PRO A 4 37.35 18.13 28.88
N LEU A 5 38.51 17.48 28.72
CA LEU A 5 39.27 17.42 27.47
C LEU A 5 38.84 16.26 26.57
N LEU A 6 38.33 15.18 27.12
CA LEU A 6 37.86 14.01 26.36
C LEU A 6 36.65 14.33 25.46
N ARG A 7 35.73 15.15 25.94
CA ARG A 7 34.51 15.50 25.21
C ARG A 7 34.79 16.26 23.90
N PRO A 8 35.49 17.40 23.89
CA PRO A 8 35.79 18.10 22.64
C PRO A 8 36.65 17.27 21.69
N PHE A 9 37.54 16.42 22.23
CA PHE A 9 38.35 15.50 21.41
C PHE A 9 37.46 14.44 20.74
N ALA A 10 36.54 13.80 21.46
CA ALA A 10 35.61 12.82 20.92
C ALA A 10 34.68 13.43 19.85
N ILE A 11 34.18 14.66 20.10
CA ILE A 11 33.35 15.38 19.12
C ILE A 11 34.16 15.72 17.89
N GLY A 12 35.40 16.19 18.03
CA GLY A 12 36.30 16.48 16.90
C GLY A 12 36.55 15.23 16.04
N LEU A 13 36.73 14.08 16.68
CA LEU A 13 36.89 12.81 15.98
C LEU A 13 35.60 12.37 15.25
N CYS A 14 34.44 12.57 15.88
CA CYS A 14 33.14 12.36 15.25
C CYS A 14 32.91 13.30 14.03
N ILE A 15 33.37 14.54 14.08
CA ILE A 15 33.29 15.47 12.93
C ILE A 15 34.20 14.98 11.80
N LEU A 16 35.44 14.57 12.10
CA LEU A 16 36.41 14.11 11.10
C LEU A 16 35.89 12.85 10.36
N PHE A 17 35.29 11.94 11.07
CA PHE A 17 34.75 10.68 10.54
C PHE A 17 33.22 10.68 10.47
N PHE A 18 32.58 11.84 10.36
CA PHE A 18 31.13 11.99 10.42
C PHE A 18 30.38 11.07 9.45
N PRO A 19 30.74 10.97 8.16
CA PRO A 19 30.01 10.11 7.23
C PRO A 19 30.10 8.62 7.57
N THR A 20 31.25 8.17 8.04
CA THR A 20 31.51 6.73 8.28
C THR A 20 31.12 6.31 9.69
N VAL A 21 31.46 7.09 10.71
CA VAL A 21 31.20 6.70 12.11
C VAL A 21 29.78 7.09 12.53
N VAL A 22 29.37 8.34 12.32
CA VAL A 22 28.06 8.80 12.79
C VAL A 22 26.94 8.31 11.87
N LEU A 23 26.99 8.72 10.61
CA LEU A 23 25.93 8.34 9.63
C LEU A 23 25.96 6.85 9.32
N GLY A 24 27.15 6.25 9.17
CA GLY A 24 27.28 4.82 8.89
C GLY A 24 26.65 3.96 9.99
N THR A 25 26.95 4.26 11.27
CA THR A 25 26.36 3.52 12.40
C THR A 25 24.86 3.74 12.49
N MET A 26 24.41 5.00 12.35
CA MET A 26 22.97 5.30 12.40
C MET A 26 22.21 4.59 11.27
N ASN A 27 22.70 4.66 10.06
CA ASN A 27 22.08 4.02 8.90
C ASN A 27 22.09 2.48 9.02
N SER A 28 23.15 1.89 9.55
CA SER A 28 23.21 0.44 9.75
C SER A 28 22.17 -0.03 10.78
N VAL A 29 22.03 0.68 11.89
CA VAL A 29 21.05 0.31 12.94
C VAL A 29 19.61 0.58 12.49
N LEU A 30 19.35 1.77 11.96
CA LEU A 30 18.01 2.16 11.52
C LEU A 30 17.60 1.43 10.23
N GLY A 31 18.56 1.07 9.38
CA GLY A 31 18.34 0.28 8.16
C GLY A 31 17.73 -1.08 8.44
N LEU A 32 18.11 -1.74 9.54
CA LEU A 32 17.50 -3.01 9.95
C LEU A 32 15.99 -2.87 10.22
N VAL A 33 15.58 -1.73 10.78
CA VAL A 33 14.14 -1.47 11.02
C VAL A 33 13.42 -1.26 9.69
N VAL A 34 14.01 -0.49 8.77
CA VAL A 34 13.44 -0.26 7.43
C VAL A 34 13.31 -1.57 6.66
N GLU A 35 14.37 -2.39 6.62
CA GLU A 35 14.36 -3.68 5.92
C GLU A 35 13.32 -4.63 6.53
N GLY A 36 13.22 -4.68 7.86
CA GLY A 36 12.24 -5.52 8.54
C GLY A 36 10.80 -5.11 8.25
N THR A 37 10.47 -3.81 8.25
CA THR A 37 9.12 -3.33 7.93
C THR A 37 8.79 -3.49 6.45
N HIS A 38 9.77 -3.28 5.58
CA HIS A 38 9.58 -3.44 4.14
C HIS A 38 9.32 -4.91 3.75
N SER A 39 10.08 -5.85 4.32
CA SER A 39 9.83 -7.29 4.09
C SER A 39 8.45 -7.74 4.58
N MET A 40 7.97 -7.22 5.71
CA MET A 40 6.61 -7.48 6.18
C MET A 40 5.54 -6.96 5.20
N LEU A 41 5.76 -5.78 4.61
CA LEU A 41 4.86 -5.21 3.61
C LEU A 41 4.84 -6.04 2.33
N GLU A 42 6.00 -6.47 1.83
CA GLU A 42 6.11 -7.32 0.65
C GLU A 42 5.37 -8.65 0.84
N GLU A 43 5.56 -9.31 1.97
CA GLU A 43 4.87 -10.56 2.30
C GLU A 43 3.34 -10.38 2.30
N GLN A 44 2.84 -9.35 2.98
CA GLN A 44 1.39 -9.09 3.03
C GLN A 44 0.82 -8.69 1.65
N THR A 45 1.58 -7.95 0.86
CA THR A 45 1.17 -7.59 -0.51
C THR A 45 1.09 -8.81 -1.41
N PHE A 46 2.04 -9.74 -1.29
CA PHE A 46 2.02 -11.00 -2.03
C PHE A 46 0.80 -11.84 -1.66
N ASP A 47 0.53 -12.02 -0.36
CA ASP A 47 -0.61 -12.76 0.12
C ASP A 47 -1.94 -12.12 -0.33
N MET A 48 -2.06 -10.79 -0.25
CA MET A 48 -3.23 -10.06 -0.70
C MET A 48 -3.53 -10.32 -2.19
N ASN A 49 -2.52 -10.26 -3.05
CA ASN A 49 -2.68 -10.51 -4.49
C ASN A 49 -3.13 -11.95 -4.75
N ARG A 50 -2.58 -12.91 -4.01
CA ARG A 50 -2.98 -14.33 -4.10
C ARG A 50 -4.44 -14.54 -3.71
N TYR A 51 -4.92 -13.94 -2.60
CA TYR A 51 -6.32 -14.06 -2.20
C TYR A 51 -7.26 -13.34 -3.18
N ARG A 52 -6.82 -12.22 -3.77
CA ARG A 52 -7.56 -11.51 -4.81
C ARG A 52 -7.77 -12.39 -6.04
N GLU A 53 -6.70 -13.00 -6.55
CA GLU A 53 -6.76 -13.91 -7.70
C GLU A 53 -7.67 -15.12 -7.41
N GLN A 54 -7.60 -15.67 -6.20
CA GLN A 54 -8.47 -16.76 -5.79
C GLN A 54 -9.94 -16.34 -5.76
N LYS A 55 -10.25 -15.14 -5.26
CA LYS A 55 -11.62 -14.59 -5.26
C LYS A 55 -12.13 -14.38 -6.67
N ASP A 56 -11.35 -13.73 -7.53
CA ASP A 56 -11.72 -13.44 -8.92
C ASP A 56 -12.03 -14.76 -9.67
N ARG A 57 -11.24 -15.79 -9.43
CA ARG A 57 -11.49 -17.11 -9.99
C ARG A 57 -12.79 -17.74 -9.48
N LEU A 58 -13.07 -17.68 -8.18
CA LEU A 58 -14.30 -18.21 -7.61
C LEU A 58 -15.54 -17.43 -8.10
N GLU A 59 -15.43 -16.11 -8.25
CA GLU A 59 -16.49 -15.26 -8.80
C GLU A 59 -16.79 -15.64 -10.24
N TYR A 60 -15.77 -15.84 -11.07
CA TYR A 60 -15.93 -16.33 -12.43
C TYR A 60 -16.59 -17.72 -12.47
N GLU A 61 -16.13 -18.68 -11.65
CA GLU A 61 -16.70 -20.01 -11.57
C GLU A 61 -18.17 -20.00 -11.08
N ALA A 62 -18.51 -19.11 -10.15
CA ALA A 62 -19.88 -18.95 -9.65
C ALA A 62 -20.81 -18.38 -10.73
N MET A 63 -20.37 -17.36 -11.48
CA MET A 63 -21.12 -16.82 -12.61
C MET A 63 -21.37 -17.87 -13.68
N MET A 64 -20.36 -18.67 -14.03
CA MET A 64 -20.46 -19.72 -15.06
C MET A 64 -21.40 -20.87 -14.67
N ARG A 65 -21.59 -21.12 -13.37
CA ARG A 65 -22.53 -22.17 -12.89
C ARG A 65 -23.99 -21.78 -13.03
N ASN A 66 -24.30 -20.50 -12.95
CA ASN A 66 -25.67 -20.02 -13.03
C ASN A 66 -25.97 -19.57 -14.47
N PRO A 67 -26.86 -20.25 -15.20
CA PRO A 67 -27.23 -19.88 -16.57
C PRO A 67 -27.74 -18.43 -16.71
N GLU A 68 -28.35 -17.89 -15.63
CA GLU A 68 -28.87 -16.52 -15.62
C GLU A 68 -27.79 -15.45 -15.53
N THR A 69 -26.57 -15.81 -15.13
CA THR A 69 -25.46 -14.87 -14.97
C THR A 69 -24.21 -15.24 -15.79
N ALA A 70 -24.21 -16.41 -16.42
CA ALA A 70 -23.07 -16.91 -17.19
C ALA A 70 -22.65 -15.95 -18.31
N TYR A 71 -23.59 -15.30 -18.96
CA TYR A 71 -23.33 -14.29 -20.00
C TYR A 71 -22.63 -13.02 -19.47
N LEU A 72 -22.61 -12.80 -18.16
CA LEU A 72 -21.86 -11.69 -17.52
C LEU A 72 -20.41 -12.06 -17.23
N ALA A 73 -20.05 -13.34 -17.30
CA ALA A 73 -18.72 -13.81 -16.91
C ALA A 73 -17.62 -13.44 -17.91
N SER A 74 -17.94 -13.49 -19.24
CA SER A 74 -17.03 -13.09 -20.29
C SER A 74 -17.77 -12.66 -21.55
N ASP A 75 -17.08 -11.91 -22.42
CA ASP A 75 -17.63 -11.45 -23.70
C ASP A 75 -17.92 -12.63 -24.64
N GLU A 76 -17.06 -13.66 -24.62
CA GLU A 76 -17.26 -14.87 -25.42
C GLU A 76 -18.52 -15.63 -25.02
N GLU A 77 -18.79 -15.70 -23.71
CA GLU A 77 -19.99 -16.37 -23.19
C GLU A 77 -21.26 -15.57 -23.51
N PHE A 78 -21.16 -14.23 -23.45
CA PHE A 78 -22.23 -13.34 -23.85
C PHE A 78 -22.60 -13.56 -25.34
N ASP A 79 -21.60 -13.50 -26.23
CA ASP A 79 -21.79 -13.69 -27.68
C ASP A 79 -22.38 -15.07 -27.96
N ARG A 80 -21.89 -16.13 -27.28
CA ARG A 80 -22.40 -17.48 -27.45
C ARG A 80 -23.88 -17.58 -27.09
N GLN A 81 -24.30 -17.02 -25.97
CA GLN A 81 -25.70 -17.08 -25.54
C GLN A 81 -26.61 -16.24 -26.43
N ILE A 82 -26.13 -15.12 -26.96
CA ILE A 82 -26.85 -14.32 -27.97
C ILE A 82 -27.04 -15.10 -29.26
N ASP A 83 -26.03 -15.82 -29.74
CA ASP A 83 -26.09 -16.62 -30.98
C ASP A 83 -27.01 -17.84 -30.83
N GLU A 84 -27.19 -18.37 -29.61
CA GLU A 84 -28.12 -19.47 -29.33
C GLU A 84 -29.60 -19.02 -29.29
N LEU A 85 -29.88 -17.71 -29.17
CA LEU A 85 -31.24 -17.15 -29.22
C LEU A 85 -31.76 -17.08 -30.65
N GLY A 86 -33.04 -17.42 -30.83
CA GLY A 86 -33.73 -17.31 -32.12
C GLY A 86 -34.18 -15.88 -32.42
N TRP A 87 -35.01 -15.77 -33.49
CA TRP A 87 -35.59 -14.49 -33.91
C TRP A 87 -37.09 -14.39 -33.55
N SER A 88 -37.53 -15.09 -32.50
CA SER A 88 -38.90 -14.95 -32.04
C SER A 88 -39.09 -13.65 -31.25
N PRO A 89 -40.32 -13.09 -31.17
CA PRO A 89 -40.58 -11.88 -30.40
C PRO A 89 -40.17 -12.02 -28.92
N SER A 90 -40.25 -13.22 -28.33
CA SER A 90 -39.79 -13.53 -26.99
C SER A 90 -38.28 -13.50 -26.86
N ASP A 91 -37.56 -14.01 -27.89
CA ASP A 91 -36.10 -14.04 -27.91
C ASP A 91 -35.53 -12.63 -28.03
N LEU A 92 -36.18 -11.74 -28.83
CA LEU A 92 -35.80 -10.35 -28.95
C LEU A 92 -35.92 -9.57 -27.62
N VAL A 93 -36.96 -9.87 -26.82
CA VAL A 93 -37.12 -9.27 -25.48
C VAL A 93 -36.02 -9.77 -24.55
N THR A 94 -35.73 -11.07 -24.56
CA THR A 94 -34.65 -11.68 -23.76
C THR A 94 -33.29 -11.12 -24.15
N MET A 95 -32.99 -11.03 -25.44
CA MET A 95 -31.75 -10.45 -25.99
C MET A 95 -31.59 -9.00 -25.54
N THR A 96 -32.65 -8.18 -25.60
CA THR A 96 -32.60 -6.79 -25.16
C THR A 96 -32.32 -6.72 -23.66
N GLY A 97 -32.94 -7.59 -22.83
CA GLY A 97 -32.67 -7.70 -21.40
C GLY A 97 -31.20 -8.02 -21.12
N MET A 98 -30.67 -9.06 -21.76
CA MET A 98 -29.27 -9.47 -21.63
C MET A 98 -28.29 -8.34 -21.99
N TYR A 99 -28.54 -7.60 -23.08
CA TYR A 99 -27.71 -6.44 -23.44
C TYR A 99 -27.73 -5.34 -22.40
N VAL A 100 -28.90 -5.04 -21.82
CA VAL A 100 -29.03 -4.02 -20.76
C VAL A 100 -28.31 -4.46 -19.50
N ASP A 101 -28.46 -5.71 -19.10
CA ASP A 101 -27.83 -6.26 -17.88
C ASP A 101 -26.30 -6.34 -18.06
N TRP A 102 -25.83 -6.85 -19.19
CA TRP A 102 -24.42 -6.92 -19.52
C TRP A 102 -23.78 -5.52 -19.57
N ALA A 103 -24.42 -4.56 -20.25
CA ALA A 103 -23.93 -3.19 -20.32
C ALA A 103 -23.89 -2.54 -18.94
N SER A 104 -24.92 -2.72 -18.11
CA SER A 104 -24.98 -2.16 -16.77
C SER A 104 -23.92 -2.79 -15.85
N TYR A 105 -23.72 -4.10 -15.92
CA TYR A 105 -22.69 -4.82 -15.18
C TYR A 105 -21.28 -4.40 -15.63
N SER A 106 -21.02 -4.37 -16.93
CA SER A 106 -19.74 -3.98 -17.51
C SER A 106 -19.36 -2.53 -17.14
N ILE A 107 -20.33 -1.60 -17.21
CA ILE A 107 -20.11 -0.21 -16.81
C ILE A 107 -19.82 -0.12 -15.31
N LYS A 108 -20.62 -0.78 -14.46
CA LYS A 108 -20.40 -0.80 -13.01
C LYS A 108 -19.03 -1.37 -12.65
N LYS A 109 -18.64 -2.48 -13.28
CA LYS A 109 -17.35 -3.12 -13.10
C LYS A 109 -16.21 -2.20 -13.53
N SER A 110 -16.27 -1.63 -14.74
CA SER A 110 -15.26 -0.72 -15.29
C SER A 110 -15.10 0.53 -14.43
N VAL A 111 -16.19 1.16 -13.98
CA VAL A 111 -16.12 2.35 -13.12
C VAL A 111 -15.52 2.01 -11.78
N ARG A 112 -15.87 0.88 -11.18
CA ARG A 112 -15.32 0.42 -9.90
C ARG A 112 -13.82 0.12 -10.01
N ASP A 113 -13.40 -0.59 -11.06
CA ASP A 113 -12.01 -0.97 -11.28
C ASP A 113 -11.16 0.28 -11.59
N TRP A 114 -11.65 1.20 -12.44
CA TRP A 114 -11.00 2.48 -12.71
C TRP A 114 -10.85 3.34 -11.44
N PHE A 115 -11.90 3.44 -10.63
CA PHE A 115 -11.85 4.21 -9.39
C PHE A 115 -10.86 3.63 -8.39
N ARG A 116 -10.80 2.32 -8.30
CA ARG A 116 -9.82 1.61 -7.48
C ARG A 116 -8.39 1.84 -7.96
N GLU A 117 -8.12 1.67 -9.26
CA GLU A 117 -6.81 1.94 -9.86
C GLU A 117 -6.37 3.38 -9.62
N LEU A 118 -7.29 4.34 -9.76
CA LEU A 118 -7.02 5.75 -9.47
C LEU A 118 -6.62 5.95 -8.00
N LEU A 119 -7.35 5.36 -7.07
CA LEU A 119 -7.03 5.47 -5.64
C LEU A 119 -5.70 4.77 -5.29
N GLU A 120 -5.41 3.61 -5.86
CA GLU A 120 -4.12 2.94 -5.71
C GLU A 120 -2.99 3.82 -6.25
N LEU A 121 -3.16 4.45 -7.41
CA LEU A 121 -2.19 5.39 -7.98
C LEU A 121 -1.93 6.58 -7.04
N VAL A 122 -3.00 7.19 -6.49
CA VAL A 122 -2.89 8.34 -5.56
C VAL A 122 -2.19 7.90 -4.28
N PHE A 123 -2.48 6.71 -3.77
CA PHE A 123 -1.81 6.15 -2.60
C PHE A 123 -0.31 5.96 -2.83
N PHE A 124 0.08 5.36 -3.97
CA PHE A 124 1.49 5.22 -4.34
C PHE A 124 2.18 6.57 -4.54
N ALA A 125 1.50 7.54 -5.15
CA ALA A 125 2.04 8.90 -5.30
C ALA A 125 2.28 9.57 -3.94
N ALA A 126 1.36 9.43 -2.98
CA ALA A 126 1.52 9.94 -1.63
C ALA A 126 2.72 9.29 -0.91
N ALA A 127 2.86 7.96 -1.01
CA ALA A 127 3.99 7.23 -0.44
C ALA A 127 5.33 7.70 -1.05
N LEU A 128 5.39 7.90 -2.36
CA LEU A 128 6.57 8.41 -3.06
C LEU A 128 6.94 9.85 -2.62
N ILE A 129 5.95 10.70 -2.39
CA ILE A 129 6.18 12.06 -1.87
C ILE A 129 6.79 12.00 -0.47
N ILE A 130 6.26 11.15 0.41
CA ILE A 130 6.78 10.97 1.78
C ILE A 130 8.24 10.49 1.73
N ASP A 131 8.56 9.49 0.90
CA ASP A 131 9.93 8.98 0.78
C ASP A 131 10.90 10.03 0.18
N THR A 132 10.45 10.79 -0.80
CA THR A 132 11.22 11.91 -1.38
C THR A 132 11.52 12.99 -0.35
N LEU A 133 10.51 13.43 0.42
CA LEU A 133 10.67 14.43 1.48
C LEU A 133 11.60 13.90 2.59
N ARG A 134 11.41 12.64 3.01
CA ARG A 134 12.28 11.97 3.97
C ARG A 134 13.75 12.02 3.51
N THR A 135 14.01 11.58 2.28
CA THR A 135 15.36 11.56 1.71
C THR A 135 15.96 12.96 1.66
N PHE A 136 15.19 13.96 1.23
CA PHE A 136 15.63 15.35 1.21
C PHE A 136 16.03 15.84 2.60
N PHE A 137 15.17 15.64 3.61
CA PHE A 137 15.47 16.08 4.98
C PHE A 137 16.66 15.33 5.60
N LEU A 138 16.83 14.03 5.33
CA LEU A 138 18.00 13.27 5.79
C LEU A 138 19.29 13.78 5.15
N VAL A 139 19.28 14.13 3.86
CA VAL A 139 20.43 14.73 3.19
C VAL A 139 20.78 16.08 3.82
N VAL A 140 19.80 16.95 4.05
CA VAL A 140 20.02 18.26 4.70
C VAL A 140 20.59 18.07 6.11
N LEU A 141 20.03 17.17 6.91
CA LEU A 141 20.54 16.87 8.26
C LEU A 141 21.95 16.29 8.22
N SER A 142 22.27 15.46 7.23
CA SER A 142 23.60 14.89 7.06
C SER A 142 24.65 15.97 6.74
N ILE A 143 24.30 16.94 5.90
CA ILE A 143 25.18 18.07 5.56
C ILE A 143 25.37 19.00 6.76
N LEU A 144 24.30 19.27 7.53
CA LEU A 144 24.35 20.14 8.71
C LEU A 144 24.95 19.45 9.94
N GLY A 145 25.04 18.11 9.95
CA GLY A 145 25.54 17.33 11.07
C GLY A 145 26.89 17.83 11.62
N PRO A 146 27.96 17.89 10.84
CA PRO A 146 29.26 18.36 11.31
C PRO A 146 29.20 19.75 11.95
N VAL A 147 28.39 20.66 11.43
CA VAL A 147 28.17 22.00 11.96
C VAL A 147 27.51 21.96 13.34
N VAL A 148 26.46 21.14 13.48
CA VAL A 148 25.76 20.93 14.76
C VAL A 148 26.70 20.33 15.82
N PHE A 149 27.55 19.36 15.43
CA PHE A 149 28.55 18.77 16.29
C PHE A 149 29.57 19.82 16.74
N ALA A 150 30.04 20.67 15.84
CA ALA A 150 30.98 21.75 16.17
C ALA A 150 30.38 22.75 17.18
N PHE A 151 29.12 23.17 16.98
CA PHE A 151 28.43 24.05 17.93
C PHE A 151 28.21 23.40 19.32
N SER A 152 28.00 22.08 19.37
CA SER A 152 27.75 21.37 20.63
C SER A 152 28.93 21.39 21.61
N VAL A 153 30.12 21.79 21.17
CA VAL A 153 31.31 21.93 22.01
C VAL A 153 31.17 23.13 22.95
N TRP A 154 30.49 24.20 22.52
CA TRP A 154 30.33 25.42 23.31
C TRP A 154 29.30 25.26 24.42
N ASP A 155 29.60 25.86 25.58
CA ASP A 155 28.69 25.91 26.71
C ASP A 155 27.37 26.59 26.30
N GLY A 156 26.23 25.96 26.65
CA GLY A 156 24.90 26.41 26.30
C GLY A 156 24.30 25.75 25.04
N PHE A 157 25.11 25.11 24.17
CA PHE A 157 24.63 24.46 22.95
C PHE A 157 24.62 22.91 23.02
N HIS A 158 24.77 22.34 24.21
CA HIS A 158 24.84 20.89 24.40
C HIS A 158 23.56 20.15 23.96
N SER A 159 22.39 20.78 24.10
CA SER A 159 21.10 20.22 23.69
C SER A 159 20.94 20.13 22.17
N THR A 160 21.72 20.89 21.40
CA THR A 160 21.64 20.92 19.93
C THR A 160 21.99 19.57 19.33
N LEU A 161 22.98 18.88 19.88
CA LEU A 161 23.36 17.54 19.44
C LEU A 161 22.26 16.52 19.67
N SER A 162 21.67 16.50 20.86
CA SER A 162 20.55 15.62 21.19
C SER A 162 19.32 15.90 20.31
N ALA A 163 19.03 17.17 20.06
CA ALA A 163 17.93 17.56 19.17
C ALA A 163 18.17 17.12 17.71
N TRP A 164 19.43 17.19 17.25
CA TRP A 164 19.78 16.72 15.90
C TRP A 164 19.59 15.20 15.77
N PHE A 165 20.09 14.40 16.73
CA PHE A 165 19.89 12.97 16.74
C PHE A 165 18.41 12.59 16.75
N SER A 166 17.62 13.22 17.63
CA SER A 166 16.19 12.97 17.72
C SER A 166 15.48 13.25 16.38
N ARG A 167 15.82 14.36 15.71
CA ARG A 167 15.26 14.72 14.42
C ARG A 167 15.66 13.74 13.32
N TYR A 168 16.92 13.34 13.28
CA TYR A 168 17.41 12.39 12.31
C TYR A 168 16.68 11.04 12.43
N ILE A 169 16.57 10.50 13.65
CA ILE A 169 15.85 9.26 13.93
C ILE A 169 14.38 9.40 13.57
N GLN A 170 13.73 10.49 13.98
CA GLN A 170 12.31 10.73 13.69
C GLN A 170 12.02 10.72 12.19
N ILE A 171 12.81 11.43 11.39
CA ILE A 171 12.61 11.50 9.94
C ILE A 171 12.98 10.15 9.28
N TYR A 172 13.99 9.46 9.78
CA TYR A 172 14.38 8.15 9.28
C TYR A 172 13.26 7.12 9.44
N LEU A 173 12.52 7.18 10.56
CA LEU A 173 11.41 6.28 10.87
C LEU A 173 10.11 6.57 10.11
N TRP A 174 10.03 7.64 9.32
CA TRP A 174 8.84 7.90 8.49
C TRP A 174 8.53 6.75 7.54
N LEU A 175 9.54 6.18 6.88
CA LEU A 175 9.36 5.04 5.98
C LEU A 175 8.88 3.78 6.72
N PRO A 176 9.54 3.30 7.79
CA PRO A 176 9.02 2.20 8.60
C PRO A 176 7.58 2.37 9.08
N VAL A 177 7.21 3.58 9.49
CA VAL A 177 5.82 3.85 9.93
C VAL A 177 4.84 3.76 8.76
N SER A 178 5.21 4.28 7.58
CA SER A 178 4.41 4.14 6.36
C SER A 178 4.27 2.68 5.94
N ASP A 179 5.35 1.90 5.97
CA ASP A 179 5.34 0.47 5.62
C ASP A 179 4.47 -0.33 6.58
N LEU A 180 4.57 -0.08 7.90
CA LEU A 180 3.71 -0.72 8.90
C LEU A 180 2.23 -0.38 8.68
N PHE A 181 1.91 0.89 8.38
CA PHE A 181 0.55 1.28 8.08
C PHE A 181 0.02 0.55 6.83
N SER A 182 0.80 0.51 5.76
CA SER A 182 0.46 -0.22 4.53
C SER A 182 0.31 -1.73 4.78
N THR A 183 1.15 -2.31 5.64
CA THR A 183 1.06 -3.71 6.07
C THR A 183 -0.26 -4.00 6.80
N ILE A 184 -0.69 -3.10 7.70
CA ILE A 184 -1.97 -3.22 8.39
C ILE A 184 -3.14 -3.16 7.41
N LEU A 185 -3.10 -2.22 6.45
CA LEU A 185 -4.13 -2.11 5.40
C LEU A 185 -4.19 -3.37 4.55
N ALA A 186 -3.05 -3.90 4.11
CA ALA A 186 -2.99 -5.15 3.35
C ALA A 186 -3.56 -6.32 4.16
N LYS A 187 -3.27 -6.41 5.47
CA LYS A 187 -3.81 -7.44 6.34
C LYS A 187 -5.33 -7.36 6.49
N ILE A 188 -5.88 -6.17 6.65
CA ILE A 188 -7.33 -5.97 6.70
C ILE A 188 -7.98 -6.44 5.39
N GLN A 189 -7.38 -6.10 4.23
CA GLN A 189 -7.85 -6.58 2.94
C GLN A 189 -7.83 -8.11 2.82
N ILE A 190 -6.74 -8.76 3.26
CA ILE A 190 -6.63 -10.22 3.25
C ILE A 190 -7.79 -10.83 4.04
N LEU A 191 -8.07 -10.31 5.25
CA LEU A 191 -9.17 -10.82 6.09
C LEU A 191 -10.54 -10.65 5.42
N MET A 192 -10.75 -9.54 4.72
CA MET A 192 -11.98 -9.31 3.96
C MET A 192 -12.10 -10.26 2.76
N LEU A 193 -11.01 -10.44 2.01
CA LEU A 193 -10.98 -11.39 0.89
C LEU A 193 -11.22 -12.83 1.35
N GLN A 194 -10.65 -13.23 2.49
CA GLN A 194 -10.90 -14.54 3.09
C GLN A 194 -12.38 -14.74 3.46
N GLN A 195 -12.98 -13.71 4.08
CA GLN A 195 -14.40 -13.74 4.42
C GLN A 195 -15.29 -13.85 3.17
N ASP A 196 -14.97 -13.10 2.12
CA ASP A 196 -15.68 -13.17 0.85
C ASP A 196 -15.56 -14.56 0.22
N ILE A 197 -14.35 -15.14 0.19
CA ILE A 197 -14.10 -16.48 -0.33
C ILE A 197 -14.89 -17.54 0.44
N GLU A 198 -14.91 -17.46 1.77
CA GLU A 198 -15.69 -18.36 2.62
C GLU A 198 -17.20 -18.22 2.34
N ALA A 199 -17.71 -17.00 2.22
CA ALA A 199 -19.10 -16.73 1.90
C ALA A 199 -19.49 -17.26 0.51
N MET A 200 -18.65 -17.08 -0.50
CA MET A 200 -18.87 -17.60 -1.86
C MET A 200 -18.82 -19.13 -1.92
N GLN A 201 -18.02 -19.78 -1.07
CA GLN A 201 -17.97 -21.24 -0.98
C GLN A 201 -19.21 -21.80 -0.28
N ALA A 202 -19.77 -21.05 0.69
CA ALA A 202 -20.99 -21.44 1.41
C ALA A 202 -22.26 -21.21 0.58
N ASP A 203 -22.33 -20.11 -0.16
CA ASP A 203 -23.45 -19.75 -1.04
C ASP A 203 -22.93 -19.20 -2.38
N PRO A 204 -22.97 -20.01 -3.47
CA PRO A 204 -22.52 -19.59 -4.79
C PRO A 204 -23.28 -18.40 -5.39
N ASN A 205 -24.47 -18.06 -4.87
CA ASN A 205 -25.26 -16.91 -5.31
C ASN A 205 -24.97 -15.64 -4.47
N PHE A 206 -24.00 -15.71 -3.55
CA PHE A 206 -23.60 -14.55 -2.73
C PHE A 206 -23.07 -13.40 -3.59
N SER A 207 -23.66 -12.22 -3.47
CA SER A 207 -23.20 -11.03 -4.18
C SER A 207 -22.14 -10.29 -3.36
N VAL A 208 -20.96 -10.10 -3.96
CA VAL A 208 -19.74 -9.54 -3.33
C VAL A 208 -19.69 -8.00 -3.36
N GLU A 209 -20.79 -7.31 -3.71
CA GLU A 209 -20.80 -5.84 -3.85
C GLU A 209 -20.40 -5.08 -2.58
N ALA A 210 -20.65 -5.64 -1.40
CA ALA A 210 -20.43 -4.97 -0.12
C ALA A 210 -18.95 -4.85 0.29
N SER A 211 -18.11 -5.85 -0.02
CA SER A 211 -16.72 -5.88 0.45
C SER A 211 -15.81 -4.89 -0.27
N ASN A 212 -16.07 -4.64 -1.55
CA ASN A 212 -15.30 -3.69 -2.35
C ASN A 212 -15.43 -2.24 -1.87
N GLY A 213 -16.57 -1.88 -1.28
CA GLY A 213 -16.79 -0.53 -0.73
C GLY A 213 -15.94 -0.24 0.50
N VAL A 214 -15.75 -1.23 1.37
CA VAL A 214 -14.93 -1.08 2.59
C VAL A 214 -13.46 -0.89 2.25
N TYR A 215 -12.94 -1.61 1.24
CA TYR A 215 -11.57 -1.42 0.77
C TYR A 215 -11.30 0.00 0.27
N ILE A 216 -12.21 0.56 -0.51
CA ILE A 216 -12.12 1.94 -1.01
C ILE A 216 -12.04 2.94 0.17
N VAL A 217 -12.83 2.73 1.22
CA VAL A 217 -12.79 3.57 2.44
C VAL A 217 -11.41 3.49 3.10
N PHE A 218 -10.81 2.29 3.23
CA PHE A 218 -9.47 2.15 3.79
C PHE A 218 -8.38 2.80 2.93
N LEU A 219 -8.47 2.74 1.60
CA LEU A 219 -7.55 3.46 0.71
C LEU A 219 -7.64 4.97 0.92
N ILE A 220 -8.86 5.52 1.03
CA ILE A 220 -9.07 6.95 1.29
C ILE A 220 -8.46 7.35 2.63
N ILE A 221 -8.67 6.55 3.69
CA ILE A 221 -8.07 6.79 5.01
C ILE A 221 -6.54 6.78 4.93
N GLY A 222 -5.96 5.89 4.10
CA GLY A 222 -4.51 5.80 3.92
C GLY A 222 -3.89 6.97 3.17
N ILE A 223 -4.68 7.73 2.40
CA ILE A 223 -4.23 8.90 1.63
C ILE A 223 -4.28 10.18 2.50
N VAL A 224 -5.19 10.29 3.45
CA VAL A 224 -5.38 11.44 4.34
C VAL A 224 -4.41 11.43 5.52
#